data_97708b5523a6ad1ef18509a4dccc64a4
#
_entry.id   97708b5523a6ad1ef18509a4dccc64a4
#
_cell.length_a   1.000
_cell.length_b   1.000
_cell.length_c   1.000
_cell.angle_alpha   90.00
_cell.angle_beta   90.00
_cell.angle_gamma   90.00
#
_symmetry.space_group_name_H-M   'P 1'
#
loop_
_entity.id
_entity.type
_entity.pdbx_description
1 polymer ?
#
loop_
_entity_poly.entity_id
_entity_poly.type
_entity_poly.pdbx_seq_one_letter_code
_entity_poly.pdbx_strand_id
1 'polypeptide(L)'
;SMDATKKAFYEYHACFMEPWDGPASISFTDGNMIGATLDRNGLRPSRYCVTNDDRVIMASETGVLPIDPSTIIEKGRLQPGKMFVVDMEQGRIISDEELKQKICSQQPYGDWLNQYKIKLEELPEPRVMFTHLEPDQVFKYQKVFGYSTEDLNTIIAPMALDGKEPIGSMGTDTPLAILSDQPQHLSSYFKQLFAQVTNPPIDPIRERMVMSLASFAGSNANILSEDPLACHCVALKHPILTNHNLEKIRSIDTGIFQAKTLQTYFRADNKP
;
A
#
# COMPACT_ATOMS: atom_id res chain seq x y z
N SER A 1 1.57 22.08 3.14
CA SER A 1 2.14 20.90 3.81
C SER A 1 1.15 20.41 4.85
N MET A 2 1.02 19.11 5.02
CA MET A 2 0.16 18.49 6.04
C MET A 2 0.72 18.83 7.43
N ASP A 3 -0.15 19.14 8.39
CA ASP A 3 0.27 19.35 9.78
C ASP A 3 0.82 18.04 10.41
N ALA A 4 1.61 18.19 11.48
CA ALA A 4 2.32 17.07 12.10
C ALA A 4 1.37 16.00 12.68
N THR A 5 0.26 16.42 13.30
CA THR A 5 -0.72 15.51 13.92
C THR A 5 -1.40 14.64 12.87
N LYS A 6 -1.87 15.27 11.80
CA LYS A 6 -2.49 14.58 10.66
C LYS A 6 -1.50 13.63 9.98
N LYS A 7 -0.24 14.06 9.81
CA LYS A 7 0.81 13.20 9.24
C LYS A 7 1.06 11.98 10.12
N ALA A 8 1.14 12.15 11.43
CA ALA A 8 1.36 11.06 12.38
C ALA A 8 0.21 10.05 12.36
N PHE A 9 -1.05 10.51 12.29
CA PHE A 9 -2.22 9.65 12.15
C PHE A 9 -2.11 8.74 10.91
N TYR A 10 -1.86 9.32 9.73
CA TYR A 10 -1.74 8.53 8.51
C TYR A 10 -0.52 7.59 8.54
N GLU A 11 0.59 8.04 9.10
CA GLU A 11 1.81 7.23 9.21
C GLU A 11 1.63 6.04 10.15
N TYR A 12 0.90 6.23 11.26
CA TYR A 12 0.56 5.16 12.18
C TYR A 12 -0.30 4.09 11.49
N HIS A 13 -1.38 4.49 10.82
CA HIS A 13 -2.26 3.56 10.13
C HIS A 13 -1.60 2.88 8.93
N ALA A 14 -0.65 3.53 8.28
CA ALA A 14 0.13 2.92 7.21
C ALA A 14 1.05 1.78 7.68
N CYS A 15 1.34 1.67 8.98
CA CYS A 15 2.15 0.56 9.50
C CYS A 15 1.45 -0.81 9.40
N PHE A 16 0.13 -0.84 9.35
CA PHE A 16 -0.65 -2.09 9.33
C PHE A 16 -1.79 -2.11 8.30
N MET A 17 -1.93 -1.05 7.52
CA MET A 17 -2.87 -0.98 6.40
C MET A 17 -2.12 -0.61 5.14
N GLU A 18 -2.31 -1.43 4.11
CA GLU A 18 -1.78 -1.12 2.79
C GLU A 18 -2.53 0.07 2.16
N PRO A 19 -1.84 0.96 1.43
CA PRO A 19 -2.50 2.04 0.72
C PRO A 19 -3.37 1.47 -0.40
N TRP A 20 -4.64 1.83 -0.41
CA TRP A 20 -5.56 1.49 -1.48
C TRP A 20 -5.62 2.62 -2.50
N ASP A 21 -5.64 2.25 -3.75
CA ASP A 21 -5.84 3.17 -4.86
C ASP A 21 -6.86 2.61 -5.85
N GLY A 22 -7.53 3.50 -6.56
CA GLY A 22 -8.51 3.16 -7.58
C GLY A 22 -9.81 3.95 -7.43
N PRO A 23 -10.68 3.90 -8.45
CA PRO A 23 -11.96 4.60 -8.44
C PRO A 23 -12.89 4.04 -7.37
N ALA A 24 -13.21 4.84 -6.37
CA ALA A 24 -14.11 4.43 -5.30
C ALA A 24 -15.00 5.58 -4.81
N SER A 25 -16.25 5.26 -4.49
CA SER A 25 -17.14 6.06 -3.67
C SER A 25 -17.65 5.15 -2.57
N ILE A 26 -17.21 5.40 -1.34
CA ILE A 26 -17.44 4.52 -0.21
C ILE A 26 -18.36 5.23 0.77
N SER A 27 -19.51 4.63 1.06
CA SER A 27 -20.42 5.06 2.12
C SER A 27 -20.21 4.21 3.36
N PHE A 28 -20.28 4.82 4.52
CA PHE A 28 -20.05 4.16 5.80
C PHE A 28 -20.95 4.73 6.90
N THR A 29 -21.12 3.96 7.95
CA THR A 29 -21.81 4.40 9.17
C THR A 29 -21.29 3.61 10.38
N ASP A 30 -21.32 4.25 11.55
CA ASP A 30 -21.07 3.63 12.86
C ASP A 30 -22.33 3.56 13.72
N GLY A 31 -23.47 3.96 13.16
CA GLY A 31 -24.76 4.05 13.84
C GLY A 31 -25.12 5.46 14.31
N ASN A 32 -24.13 6.30 14.60
CA ASN A 32 -24.33 7.69 15.05
C ASN A 32 -23.94 8.70 13.94
N MET A 33 -23.04 8.30 13.08
CA MET A 33 -22.62 9.10 11.92
C MET A 33 -22.89 8.33 10.63
N ILE A 34 -23.22 9.06 9.59
CA ILE A 34 -23.32 8.54 8.23
C ILE A 34 -22.39 9.37 7.36
N GLY A 35 -21.55 8.73 6.61
CA GLY A 35 -20.59 9.42 5.79
C GLY A 35 -20.28 8.77 4.46
N ALA A 36 -19.55 9.52 3.65
CA ALA A 36 -18.97 9.00 2.43
C ALA A 36 -17.64 9.69 2.09
N THR A 37 -16.83 8.97 1.35
CA THR A 37 -15.56 9.44 0.83
C THR A 37 -15.36 9.04 -0.61
N LEU A 38 -14.64 9.84 -1.37
CA LEU A 38 -14.17 9.51 -2.70
C LEU A 38 -12.68 9.15 -2.67
N ASP A 39 -12.26 8.41 -3.69
CA ASP A 39 -10.86 8.24 -4.01
C ASP A 39 -10.14 9.59 -4.20
N ARG A 40 -8.81 9.56 -4.14
CA ARG A 40 -7.98 10.78 -4.25
C ARG A 40 -8.20 11.60 -5.54
N ASN A 41 -8.60 10.94 -6.63
CA ASN A 41 -8.86 11.57 -7.92
C ASN A 41 -10.34 11.93 -8.14
N GLY A 42 -11.24 11.40 -7.30
CA GLY A 42 -12.68 11.62 -7.41
C GLY A 42 -13.27 11.12 -8.73
N LEU A 43 -12.81 9.96 -9.20
CA LEU A 43 -13.24 9.40 -10.49
C LEU A 43 -14.67 8.89 -10.46
N ARG A 44 -15.17 8.47 -9.30
CA ARG A 44 -16.56 8.10 -9.14
C ARG A 44 -17.41 9.35 -8.90
N PRO A 45 -18.54 9.50 -9.59
CA PRO A 45 -19.46 10.57 -9.29
C PRO A 45 -20.13 10.32 -7.93
N SER A 46 -20.31 11.39 -7.16
CA SER A 46 -21.11 11.39 -5.94
C SER A 46 -21.70 12.77 -5.73
N ARG A 47 -23.01 12.84 -5.62
CA ARG A 47 -23.78 14.07 -5.46
C ARG A 47 -24.64 13.99 -4.23
N TYR A 48 -24.86 15.12 -3.57
CA TYR A 48 -25.77 15.18 -2.43
C TYR A 48 -26.73 16.35 -2.56
N CYS A 49 -27.84 16.23 -1.87
CA CYS A 49 -28.73 17.35 -1.60
C CYS A 49 -29.21 17.28 -0.14
N VAL A 50 -29.50 18.47 0.39
CA VAL A 50 -30.11 18.67 1.70
C VAL A 50 -31.47 19.28 1.49
N THR A 51 -32.48 18.79 2.17
CA THR A 51 -33.85 19.28 2.06
C THR A 51 -34.27 20.03 3.32
N ASN A 52 -35.31 20.83 3.21
CA ASN A 52 -35.85 21.63 4.32
C ASN A 52 -36.61 20.80 5.39
N ASP A 53 -36.78 19.50 5.16
CA ASP A 53 -37.29 18.51 6.12
C ASP A 53 -36.16 17.66 6.72
N ASP A 54 -34.94 18.21 6.78
CA ASP A 54 -33.75 17.65 7.40
C ASP A 54 -33.28 16.30 6.82
N ARG A 55 -33.58 16.03 5.54
CA ARG A 55 -33.03 14.85 4.87
C ARG A 55 -31.76 15.21 4.09
N VAL A 56 -30.77 14.32 4.18
CA VAL A 56 -29.60 14.33 3.34
C VAL A 56 -29.64 13.11 2.43
N ILE A 57 -29.62 13.33 1.14
CA ILE A 57 -29.65 12.27 0.12
C ILE A 57 -28.36 12.37 -0.66
N MET A 58 -27.62 11.27 -0.71
CA MET A 58 -26.39 11.13 -1.48
C MET A 58 -26.47 9.92 -2.40
N ALA A 59 -26.07 10.12 -3.65
CA ALA A 59 -26.04 9.08 -4.66
C ALA A 59 -25.02 9.40 -5.77
N SER A 60 -24.68 8.43 -6.59
CA SER A 60 -23.85 8.61 -7.79
C SER A 60 -24.50 9.59 -8.77
N GLU A 61 -25.82 9.59 -8.83
CA GLU A 61 -26.63 10.38 -9.76
C GLU A 61 -27.75 11.15 -9.05
N THR A 62 -28.20 12.22 -9.68
CA THR A 62 -29.43 12.92 -9.24
C THR A 62 -30.67 12.20 -9.75
N GLY A 63 -31.76 12.24 -8.98
CA GLY A 63 -33.01 11.63 -9.38
C GLY A 63 -33.21 10.17 -9.03
N VAL A 64 -32.31 9.59 -8.22
CA VAL A 64 -32.48 8.21 -7.68
C VAL A 64 -33.69 8.10 -6.76
N LEU A 65 -34.05 9.20 -6.11
CA LEU A 65 -35.31 9.36 -5.37
C LEU A 65 -36.09 10.54 -5.93
N PRO A 66 -37.42 10.45 -6.04
CA PRO A 66 -38.27 11.58 -6.38
C PRO A 66 -38.26 12.55 -5.21
N ILE A 67 -37.63 13.72 -5.42
CA ILE A 67 -37.58 14.84 -4.46
C ILE A 67 -38.18 16.04 -5.13
N ASP A 68 -39.09 16.72 -4.42
CA ASP A 68 -39.60 18.01 -4.89
C ASP A 68 -38.45 19.04 -4.89
N PRO A 69 -38.07 19.60 -6.04
CA PRO A 69 -37.00 20.58 -6.13
C PRO A 69 -37.17 21.80 -5.22
N SER A 70 -38.40 22.15 -4.86
CA SER A 70 -38.72 23.29 -3.97
C SER A 70 -38.28 23.02 -2.51
N THR A 71 -38.10 21.76 -2.11
CA THR A 71 -37.66 21.40 -0.77
C THR A 71 -36.13 21.40 -0.62
N ILE A 72 -35.40 21.48 -1.70
CA ILE A 72 -33.91 21.39 -1.66
C ILE A 72 -33.35 22.75 -1.27
N ILE A 73 -32.65 22.79 -0.13
CA ILE A 73 -31.95 23.97 0.39
C ILE A 73 -30.48 24.01 0.02
N GLU A 74 -29.85 22.84 -0.19
CA GLU A 74 -28.44 22.72 -0.59
C GLU A 74 -28.23 21.56 -1.56
N LYS A 75 -27.34 21.73 -2.52
CA LYS A 75 -26.86 20.65 -3.41
C LYS A 75 -25.36 20.80 -3.61
N GLY A 76 -24.71 19.65 -3.67
CA GLY A 76 -23.28 19.63 -3.88
C GLY A 76 -22.77 18.33 -4.52
N ARG A 77 -21.48 18.31 -4.67
CA ARG A 77 -20.71 17.13 -5.11
C ARG A 77 -19.67 16.81 -4.05
N LEU A 78 -19.53 15.54 -3.75
CA LEU A 78 -18.44 15.08 -2.92
C LEU A 78 -17.12 15.35 -3.65
N GLN A 79 -16.17 15.92 -2.92
CA GLN A 79 -14.89 16.31 -3.51
C GLN A 79 -13.83 15.21 -3.35
N PRO A 80 -12.88 15.13 -4.29
CA PRO A 80 -11.78 14.16 -4.23
C PRO A 80 -11.03 14.22 -2.90
N GLY A 81 -10.80 13.05 -2.29
CA GLY A 81 -10.05 12.93 -1.05
C GLY A 81 -10.67 13.61 0.17
N LYS A 82 -11.94 14.04 0.07
CA LYS A 82 -12.67 14.61 1.19
C LYS A 82 -13.76 13.66 1.69
N MET A 83 -14.05 13.79 2.96
CA MET A 83 -15.15 13.12 3.61
C MET A 83 -16.36 14.05 3.70
N PHE A 84 -17.53 13.48 3.47
CA PHE A 84 -18.83 14.10 3.73
C PHE A 84 -19.47 13.31 4.87
N VAL A 85 -19.73 13.92 5.99
CA VAL A 85 -20.26 13.23 7.17
C VAL A 85 -21.41 14.01 7.78
N VAL A 86 -22.47 13.29 8.12
CA VAL A 86 -23.62 13.78 8.87
C VAL A 86 -23.54 13.17 10.27
N ASP A 87 -23.48 14.01 11.29
CA ASP A 87 -23.61 13.62 12.68
C ASP A 87 -25.09 13.61 13.06
N MET A 88 -25.61 12.42 13.33
CA MET A 88 -27.03 12.23 13.64
C MET A 88 -27.42 12.72 15.03
N GLU A 89 -26.45 12.75 15.97
CA GLU A 89 -26.70 13.26 17.33
C GLU A 89 -26.76 14.80 17.33
N GLN A 90 -25.85 15.44 16.58
CA GLN A 90 -25.82 16.89 16.45
C GLN A 90 -26.79 17.43 15.39
N GLY A 91 -27.34 16.58 14.54
CA GLY A 91 -28.25 16.97 13.44
C GLY A 91 -27.60 17.89 12.43
N ARG A 92 -26.31 17.73 12.12
CA ARG A 92 -25.58 18.61 11.20
C ARG A 92 -24.55 17.87 10.34
N ILE A 93 -24.20 18.50 9.25
CA ILE A 93 -23.08 18.09 8.41
C ILE A 93 -21.78 18.59 9.07
N ILE A 94 -20.80 17.68 9.23
CA ILE A 94 -19.46 18.01 9.76
C ILE A 94 -18.55 18.31 8.58
N SER A 95 -17.75 19.36 8.68
CA SER A 95 -16.74 19.65 7.67
C SER A 95 -15.61 18.63 7.69
N ASP A 96 -15.03 18.34 6.51
CA ASP A 96 -13.88 17.44 6.38
C ASP A 96 -12.72 17.83 7.31
N GLU A 97 -12.51 19.13 7.47
CA GLU A 97 -11.40 19.65 8.28
C GLU A 97 -11.63 19.43 9.77
N GLU A 98 -12.86 19.72 10.24
CA GLU A 98 -13.27 19.46 11.63
C GLU A 98 -13.18 17.98 11.98
N LEU A 99 -13.70 17.13 11.07
CA LEU A 99 -13.67 15.68 11.26
C LEU A 99 -12.24 15.15 11.34
N LYS A 100 -11.39 15.51 10.37
CA LYS A 100 -9.99 15.10 10.33
C LYS A 100 -9.21 15.60 11.54
N GLN A 101 -9.44 16.82 11.98
CA GLN A 101 -8.81 17.35 13.20
C GLN A 101 -9.21 16.53 14.42
N LYS A 102 -10.49 16.24 14.60
CA LYS A 102 -11.02 15.44 15.70
C LYS A 102 -10.39 14.03 15.71
N ILE A 103 -10.44 13.32 14.59
CA ILE A 103 -9.93 11.94 14.48
C ILE A 103 -8.41 11.88 14.66
N CYS A 104 -7.65 12.75 14.00
CA CYS A 104 -6.20 12.72 14.07
C CYS A 104 -5.62 13.10 15.43
N SER A 105 -6.41 13.73 16.31
CA SER A 105 -5.99 14.11 17.66
C SER A 105 -6.48 13.17 18.77
N GLN A 106 -7.17 12.08 18.43
CA GLN A 106 -7.73 11.16 19.42
C GLN A 106 -6.67 10.43 20.23
N GLN A 107 -5.53 10.12 19.61
CA GLN A 107 -4.43 9.41 20.23
C GLN A 107 -3.09 10.09 19.96
N PRO A 108 -2.07 9.85 20.77
CA PRO A 108 -0.74 10.43 20.59
C PRO A 108 0.09 9.62 19.55
N TYR A 109 -0.43 9.52 18.32
CA TYR A 109 0.18 8.70 17.26
C TYR A 109 1.65 9.05 16.98
N GLY A 110 2.01 10.33 17.11
CA GLY A 110 3.40 10.78 16.93
C GLY A 110 4.34 10.20 17.97
N ASP A 111 3.91 10.15 19.24
CA ASP A 111 4.70 9.58 20.32
C ASP A 111 4.85 8.06 20.15
N TRP A 112 3.77 7.38 19.76
CA TRP A 112 3.79 5.95 19.49
C TRP A 112 4.75 5.59 18.35
N LEU A 113 4.70 6.34 17.24
CA LEU A 113 5.62 6.16 16.13
C LEU A 113 7.08 6.37 16.54
N ASN A 114 7.36 7.40 17.32
CA ASN A 114 8.72 7.68 17.77
C ASN A 114 9.24 6.61 18.74
N GLN A 115 8.37 6.01 19.53
CA GLN A 115 8.74 5.01 20.53
C GLN A 115 8.88 3.60 19.95
N TYR A 116 8.01 3.22 19.03
CA TYR A 116 7.87 1.81 18.63
C TYR A 116 8.29 1.50 17.19
N LYS A 117 8.19 2.48 16.28
CA LYS A 117 8.57 2.25 14.89
C LYS A 117 10.09 2.15 14.73
N ILE A 118 10.56 1.05 14.15
CA ILE A 118 11.97 0.78 13.93
C ILE A 118 12.33 1.24 12.52
N LYS A 119 13.40 2.03 12.38
CA LYS A 119 13.96 2.35 11.07
C LYS A 119 15.07 1.36 10.74
N LEU A 120 15.15 0.97 9.47
CA LEU A 120 16.14 0.02 8.99
C LEU A 120 17.58 0.48 9.29
N GLU A 121 17.81 1.78 9.19
CA GLU A 121 19.11 2.40 9.44
C GLU A 121 19.53 2.31 10.92
N GLU A 122 18.57 2.24 11.82
CA GLU A 122 18.79 2.19 13.28
C GLU A 122 19.05 0.76 13.79
N LEU A 123 18.85 -0.25 12.95
CA LEU A 123 19.15 -1.62 13.30
C LEU A 123 20.65 -1.84 13.50
N PRO A 124 21.03 -2.71 14.44
CA PRO A 124 22.42 -3.07 14.67
C PRO A 124 23.11 -3.59 13.40
N GLU A 125 24.41 -3.36 13.30
CA GLU A 125 25.20 -3.92 12.21
C GLU A 125 25.21 -5.47 12.29
N PRO A 126 25.07 -6.16 11.15
CA PRO A 126 24.99 -7.59 11.13
C PRO A 126 26.34 -8.22 11.49
N ARG A 127 26.29 -9.35 12.19
CA ARG A 127 27.51 -10.12 12.53
C ARG A 127 28.18 -10.76 11.32
N VAL A 128 27.40 -11.02 10.28
CA VAL A 128 27.86 -11.64 9.03
C VAL A 128 27.92 -10.57 7.96
N MET A 129 29.10 -10.32 7.44
CA MET A 129 29.29 -9.42 6.30
C MET A 129 29.02 -10.18 5.00
N PHE A 130 28.22 -9.60 4.14
CA PHE A 130 28.02 -10.16 2.80
C PHE A 130 29.30 -10.01 2.00
N THR A 131 29.82 -11.11 1.48
CA THR A 131 30.99 -11.09 0.59
C THR A 131 30.52 -10.87 -0.84
N HIS A 132 31.15 -9.98 -1.56
CA HIS A 132 30.90 -9.82 -2.99
C HIS A 132 31.15 -11.14 -3.72
N LEU A 133 30.21 -11.49 -4.60
CA LEU A 133 30.35 -12.71 -5.40
C LEU A 133 31.37 -12.48 -6.52
N GLU A 134 32.20 -13.50 -6.75
CA GLU A 134 33.07 -13.51 -7.91
C GLU A 134 32.26 -13.60 -9.22
N PRO A 135 32.75 -13.07 -10.34
CA PRO A 135 32.01 -13.04 -11.62
C PRO A 135 31.44 -14.41 -12.05
N ASP A 136 32.19 -15.48 -11.86
CA ASP A 136 31.73 -16.82 -12.20
C ASP A 136 30.57 -17.29 -11.31
N GLN A 137 30.55 -16.86 -10.06
CA GLN A 137 29.43 -17.12 -9.14
C GLN A 137 28.22 -16.30 -9.55
N VAL A 138 28.39 -15.03 -9.89
CA VAL A 138 27.30 -14.18 -10.40
C VAL A 138 26.64 -14.84 -11.62
N PHE A 139 27.42 -15.31 -12.58
CA PHE A 139 26.88 -15.97 -13.76
C PHE A 139 26.10 -17.25 -13.44
N LYS A 140 26.57 -18.06 -12.49
CA LYS A 140 25.83 -19.23 -12.01
C LYS A 140 24.51 -18.86 -11.37
N TYR A 141 24.50 -17.83 -10.53
CA TYR A 141 23.26 -17.35 -9.88
C TYR A 141 22.27 -16.76 -10.90
N GLN A 142 22.76 -16.00 -11.88
CA GLN A 142 21.91 -15.50 -12.96
C GLN A 142 21.16 -16.65 -13.66
N LYS A 143 21.86 -17.72 -13.99
CA LYS A 143 21.24 -18.92 -14.60
C LYS A 143 20.22 -19.59 -13.66
N VAL A 144 20.57 -19.75 -12.38
CA VAL A 144 19.70 -20.36 -11.38
C VAL A 144 18.42 -19.55 -11.19
N PHE A 145 18.52 -18.22 -11.20
CA PHE A 145 17.38 -17.32 -11.07
C PHE A 145 16.66 -17.03 -12.40
N GLY A 146 17.10 -17.63 -13.48
CA GLY A 146 16.42 -17.56 -14.79
C GLY A 146 16.63 -16.25 -15.55
N TYR A 147 17.67 -15.47 -15.22
CA TYR A 147 18.01 -14.29 -15.99
C TYR A 147 18.59 -14.65 -17.35
N SER A 148 17.95 -14.20 -18.40
CA SER A 148 18.47 -14.29 -19.76
C SER A 148 19.41 -13.14 -20.11
N THR A 149 20.15 -13.27 -21.19
CA THR A 149 20.97 -12.17 -21.72
C THR A 149 20.09 -10.97 -22.13
N GLU A 150 18.89 -11.25 -22.61
CA GLU A 150 17.91 -10.23 -22.97
C GLU A 150 17.46 -9.45 -21.73
N ASP A 151 17.10 -10.13 -20.63
CA ASP A 151 16.72 -9.48 -19.36
C ASP A 151 17.84 -8.55 -18.86
N LEU A 152 19.09 -8.99 -18.96
CA LEU A 152 20.23 -8.18 -18.52
C LEU A 152 20.42 -6.93 -19.39
N ASN A 153 20.34 -7.07 -20.71
CA ASN A 153 20.65 -5.98 -21.64
C ASN A 153 19.47 -5.02 -21.84
N THR A 154 18.24 -5.52 -21.88
CA THR A 154 17.07 -4.72 -22.24
C THR A 154 16.28 -4.23 -21.02
N ILE A 155 16.39 -4.89 -19.88
CA ILE A 155 15.67 -4.55 -18.67
C ILE A 155 16.62 -3.96 -17.61
N ILE A 156 17.59 -4.75 -17.16
CA ILE A 156 18.42 -4.38 -16.03
C ILE A 156 19.44 -3.29 -16.38
N ALA A 157 20.10 -3.39 -17.53
CA ALA A 157 21.13 -2.43 -17.92
C ALA A 157 20.58 -0.99 -18.06
N PRO A 158 19.45 -0.72 -18.75
CA PRO A 158 18.87 0.63 -18.78
C PRO A 158 18.51 1.19 -17.40
N MET A 159 18.01 0.35 -16.51
CA MET A 159 17.70 0.76 -15.15
C MET A 159 18.96 1.12 -14.36
N ALA A 160 20.02 0.33 -14.51
CA ALA A 160 21.27 0.52 -13.77
C ALA A 160 22.12 1.67 -14.32
N LEU A 161 22.18 1.85 -15.64
CA LEU A 161 23.04 2.82 -16.30
C LEU A 161 22.39 4.22 -16.41
N ASP A 162 21.11 4.24 -16.77
CA ASP A 162 20.40 5.48 -17.11
C ASP A 162 19.38 5.90 -16.05
N GLY A 163 19.10 5.05 -15.07
CA GLY A 163 18.02 5.27 -14.08
C GLY A 163 16.65 5.42 -14.73
N LYS A 164 16.43 4.74 -15.87
CA LYS A 164 15.20 4.81 -16.65
C LYS A 164 14.46 3.48 -16.60
N GLU A 165 13.14 3.58 -16.70
CA GLU A 165 12.29 2.42 -16.94
C GLU A 165 12.63 1.79 -18.29
N PRO A 166 12.81 0.46 -18.37
CA PRO A 166 13.05 -0.19 -19.64
C PRO A 166 11.82 -0.08 -20.54
N ILE A 167 12.03 0.19 -21.82
CA ILE A 167 10.98 0.19 -22.84
C ILE A 167 10.86 -1.21 -23.41
N GLY A 168 9.69 -1.81 -23.27
CA GLY A 168 9.41 -3.15 -23.77
C GLY A 168 7.91 -3.41 -23.91
N SER A 169 7.55 -4.51 -24.54
CA SER A 169 6.17 -4.96 -24.54
C SER A 169 5.82 -5.56 -23.18
N MET A 170 4.61 -5.29 -22.70
CA MET A 170 4.06 -5.94 -21.53
C MET A 170 3.51 -7.31 -21.95
N GLY A 171 3.95 -8.35 -21.30
CA GLY A 171 3.60 -9.73 -21.59
C GLY A 171 4.83 -10.57 -21.89
N THR A 172 4.62 -11.85 -22.07
CA THR A 172 5.69 -12.80 -22.35
C THR A 172 5.19 -13.93 -23.25
N ASP A 173 6.01 -14.31 -24.22
CA ASP A 173 5.78 -15.48 -25.09
C ASP A 173 6.34 -16.78 -24.47
N THR A 174 6.90 -16.70 -23.27
CA THR A 174 7.42 -17.88 -22.58
C THR A 174 6.27 -18.87 -22.33
N PRO A 175 6.41 -20.16 -22.74
CA PRO A 175 5.38 -21.16 -22.49
C PRO A 175 5.05 -21.29 -21.01
N LEU A 176 3.81 -21.72 -20.72
CA LEU A 176 3.37 -21.98 -19.36
C LEU A 176 4.32 -22.98 -18.67
N ALA A 177 4.66 -22.73 -17.42
CA ALA A 177 5.55 -23.58 -16.63
C ALA A 177 5.06 -25.04 -16.56
N ILE A 178 3.74 -25.25 -16.57
CA ILE A 178 3.11 -26.59 -16.55
C ILE A 178 3.43 -27.42 -17.83
N LEU A 179 3.81 -26.76 -18.92
CA LEU A 179 4.19 -27.43 -20.18
C LEU A 179 5.70 -27.72 -20.26
N SER A 180 6.47 -27.37 -19.24
CA SER A 180 7.92 -27.59 -19.21
C SER A 180 8.25 -29.01 -18.77
N ASP A 181 9.18 -29.66 -19.46
CA ASP A 181 9.75 -30.95 -19.04
C ASP A 181 10.77 -30.81 -17.90
N GLN A 182 11.13 -29.58 -17.55
CA GLN A 182 12.05 -29.27 -16.46
C GLN A 182 11.31 -28.71 -15.27
N PRO A 183 11.75 -29.02 -14.03
CA PRO A 183 11.21 -28.42 -12.83
C PRO A 183 11.35 -26.90 -12.88
N GLN A 184 10.24 -26.20 -12.65
CA GLN A 184 10.19 -24.75 -12.61
C GLN A 184 10.03 -24.24 -11.18
N HIS A 185 10.43 -22.98 -10.95
CA HIS A 185 10.15 -22.34 -9.66
C HIS A 185 8.63 -22.25 -9.44
N LEU A 186 8.20 -22.43 -8.22
CA LEU A 186 6.79 -22.44 -7.86
C LEU A 186 6.06 -21.18 -8.36
N SER A 187 6.68 -20.01 -8.25
CA SER A 187 6.13 -18.74 -8.72
C SER A 187 5.85 -18.71 -10.24
N SER A 188 6.59 -19.50 -11.03
CA SER A 188 6.40 -19.55 -12.48
C SER A 188 5.09 -20.22 -12.89
N TYR A 189 4.54 -21.10 -12.05
CA TYR A 189 3.25 -21.74 -12.30
C TYR A 189 2.06 -20.81 -12.13
N PHE A 190 2.25 -19.66 -11.46
CA PHE A 190 1.23 -18.64 -11.25
C PHE A 190 1.42 -17.38 -12.08
N LYS A 191 2.39 -17.40 -13.01
CA LYS A 191 2.64 -16.29 -13.91
C LYS A 191 1.53 -16.16 -14.94
N GLN A 192 1.06 -14.94 -15.15
CA GLN A 192 0.14 -14.64 -16.25
C GLN A 192 0.90 -14.36 -17.54
N LEU A 193 0.33 -14.77 -18.67
CA LEU A 193 0.95 -14.61 -20.00
C LEU A 193 0.49 -13.34 -20.74
N PHE A 194 -0.43 -12.58 -20.18
CA PHE A 194 -0.93 -11.35 -20.80
C PHE A 194 -0.75 -10.17 -19.87
N ALA A 195 -0.57 -9.02 -20.47
CA ALA A 195 -0.47 -7.77 -19.73
C ALA A 195 -1.81 -7.41 -19.10
N GLN A 196 -1.75 -6.92 -17.87
CA GLN A 196 -2.90 -6.36 -17.18
C GLN A 196 -2.70 -4.86 -17.01
N VAL A 197 -3.77 -4.12 -17.25
CA VAL A 197 -3.79 -2.68 -17.02
C VAL A 197 -4.42 -2.41 -15.66
N THR A 198 -3.71 -1.70 -14.80
CA THR A 198 -4.25 -1.15 -13.56
C THR A 198 -5.02 0.13 -13.86
N ASN A 199 -6.12 0.35 -13.15
CA ASN A 199 -6.94 1.54 -13.32
C ASN A 199 -7.05 2.31 -11.99
N PRO A 200 -6.74 3.61 -11.96
CA PRO A 200 -6.12 4.38 -13.05
C PRO A 200 -4.63 4.05 -13.17
N PRO A 201 -4.10 4.05 -14.39
CA PRO A 201 -2.68 3.85 -14.60
C PRO A 201 -1.91 5.06 -14.07
N ILE A 202 -0.84 4.80 -13.33
CA ILE A 202 0.08 5.81 -12.84
C ILE A 202 1.42 5.54 -13.50
N ASP A 203 1.97 6.55 -14.16
CA ASP A 203 3.29 6.44 -14.77
C ASP A 203 4.39 6.47 -13.69
N PRO A 204 5.56 5.84 -13.93
CA PRO A 204 6.64 5.75 -12.95
C PRO A 204 7.17 7.11 -12.47
N ILE A 205 7.06 8.15 -13.29
CA ILE A 205 7.53 9.50 -12.93
C ILE A 205 6.65 10.10 -11.82
N ARG A 206 5.33 9.91 -11.92
CA ARG A 206 4.36 10.43 -10.95
C ARG A 206 4.16 9.51 -9.75
N GLU A 207 4.52 8.24 -9.87
CA GLU A 207 4.33 7.23 -8.81
C GLU A 207 4.92 7.70 -7.47
N ARG A 208 6.11 8.26 -7.48
CA ARG A 208 6.76 8.81 -6.29
C ARG A 208 5.95 9.91 -5.59
N MET A 209 5.18 10.67 -6.34
CA MET A 209 4.39 11.79 -5.81
C MET A 209 3.01 11.36 -5.33
N VAL A 210 2.43 10.34 -5.94
CA VAL A 210 1.03 9.94 -5.73
C VAL A 210 0.90 8.64 -4.96
N MET A 211 1.94 7.80 -4.98
CA MET A 211 2.00 6.52 -4.26
C MET A 211 3.27 6.45 -3.43
N SER A 212 3.22 5.64 -2.39
CA SER A 212 4.39 5.35 -1.57
C SER A 212 4.90 3.95 -1.88
N LEU A 213 6.21 3.81 -2.07
CA LEU A 213 6.90 2.52 -2.12
C LEU A 213 7.32 2.04 -0.72
N ALA A 214 6.98 2.80 0.33
CA ALA A 214 7.28 2.42 1.69
C ALA A 214 6.56 1.10 2.04
N SER A 215 7.29 0.21 2.69
CA SER A 215 6.79 -1.06 3.17
C SER A 215 7.06 -1.19 4.66
N PHE A 216 6.20 -1.91 5.34
CA PHE A 216 6.33 -2.15 6.77
C PHE A 216 6.39 -3.66 7.03
N ALA A 217 7.42 -4.11 7.73
CA ALA A 217 7.61 -5.51 8.04
C ALA A 217 7.44 -5.76 9.54
N GLY A 218 6.59 -6.71 9.89
CA GLY A 218 6.44 -7.24 11.23
C GLY A 218 5.24 -6.76 12.02
N SER A 219 4.49 -5.77 11.59
CA SER A 219 3.23 -5.43 12.25
C SER A 219 2.15 -6.46 11.89
N ASN A 220 1.42 -6.91 12.90
CA ASN A 220 0.26 -7.80 12.74
C ASN A 220 -0.89 -7.28 13.61
N ALA A 221 -1.17 -6.00 13.50
CA ALA A 221 -2.14 -5.32 14.35
C ALA A 221 -3.58 -5.61 13.92
N ASN A 222 -4.48 -5.56 14.90
CA ASN A 222 -5.90 -5.55 14.62
C ASN A 222 -6.31 -4.15 14.14
N ILE A 223 -6.81 -4.04 12.90
CA ILE A 223 -7.24 -2.78 12.29
C ILE A 223 -8.43 -2.12 13.01
N LEU A 224 -9.14 -2.87 13.85
CA LEU A 224 -10.29 -2.37 14.61
C LEU A 224 -9.91 -1.86 16.01
N SER A 225 -8.63 -1.91 16.36
CA SER A 225 -8.13 -1.42 17.65
C SER A 225 -6.94 -0.48 17.45
N GLU A 226 -6.89 0.57 18.26
CA GLU A 226 -5.76 1.49 18.30
C GLU A 226 -4.84 1.08 19.45
N ASP A 227 -3.79 0.35 19.13
CA ASP A 227 -2.78 -0.14 20.06
C ASP A 227 -1.44 0.56 19.75
N PRO A 228 -0.72 1.12 20.74
CA PRO A 228 0.61 1.67 20.53
C PRO A 228 1.58 0.71 19.84
N LEU A 229 1.47 -0.59 20.10
CA LEU A 229 2.31 -1.61 19.48
C LEU A 229 1.94 -1.93 18.04
N ALA A 230 0.81 -1.44 17.54
CA ALA A 230 0.42 -1.62 16.14
C ALA A 230 1.45 -1.04 15.16
N CYS A 231 2.18 0.00 15.54
CA CYS A 231 3.25 0.57 14.74
C CYS A 231 4.65 -0.01 15.06
N HIS A 232 4.73 -1.07 15.87
CA HIS A 232 5.99 -1.77 16.12
C HIS A 232 6.36 -2.64 14.93
N CYS A 233 7.01 -2.05 13.97
CA CYS A 233 7.39 -2.66 12.70
C CYS A 233 8.70 -2.05 12.19
N VAL A 234 9.36 -2.74 11.26
CA VAL A 234 10.50 -2.18 10.53
C VAL A 234 9.99 -1.41 9.32
N ALA A 235 10.23 -0.12 9.31
CA ALA A 235 9.88 0.73 8.18
C ALA A 235 10.96 0.68 7.10
N LEU A 236 10.56 0.31 5.90
CA LEU A 236 11.39 0.23 4.71
C LEU A 236 10.98 1.38 3.77
N LYS A 237 11.93 2.16 3.29
CA LYS A 237 11.65 3.28 2.36
C LYS A 237 11.16 2.80 1.00
N HIS A 238 11.58 1.59 0.61
CA HIS A 238 11.21 0.92 -0.63
C HIS A 238 11.38 -0.59 -0.46
N PRO A 239 10.76 -1.42 -1.32
CA PRO A 239 10.73 -2.87 -1.16
C PRO A 239 12.04 -3.57 -1.57
N ILE A 240 13.02 -2.82 -2.09
CA ILE A 240 14.31 -3.37 -2.49
C ILE A 240 15.30 -3.26 -1.34
N LEU A 241 15.87 -4.38 -0.94
CA LEU A 241 16.86 -4.47 0.11
C LEU A 241 18.22 -4.87 -0.46
N THR A 242 19.27 -4.27 0.05
CA THR A 242 20.63 -4.80 -0.15
C THR A 242 20.81 -6.05 0.71
N ASN A 243 21.79 -6.90 0.37
CA ASN A 243 22.10 -8.05 1.18
C ASN A 243 22.49 -7.64 2.61
N HIS A 244 23.18 -6.53 2.77
CA HIS A 244 23.51 -5.96 4.07
C HIS A 244 22.26 -5.62 4.89
N ASN A 245 21.28 -4.96 4.26
CA ASN A 245 20.01 -4.62 4.90
C ASN A 245 19.22 -5.88 5.30
N LEU A 246 19.23 -6.88 4.44
CA LEU A 246 18.58 -8.17 4.73
C LEU A 246 19.23 -8.85 5.95
N GLU A 247 20.56 -8.84 6.07
CA GLU A 247 21.24 -9.40 7.23
C GLU A 247 20.95 -8.60 8.52
N LYS A 248 20.80 -7.28 8.45
CA LYS A 248 20.29 -6.49 9.58
C LYS A 248 18.93 -6.98 10.04
N ILE A 249 17.98 -7.16 9.10
CA ILE A 249 16.63 -7.65 9.41
C ILE A 249 16.67 -9.06 10.00
N ARG A 250 17.49 -9.96 9.44
CA ARG A 250 17.66 -11.34 9.94
C ARG A 250 18.19 -11.41 11.35
N SER A 251 18.88 -10.38 11.80
CA SER A 251 19.49 -10.31 13.13
C SER A 251 18.57 -9.65 14.18
N ILE A 252 17.35 -9.28 13.81
CA ILE A 252 16.42 -8.62 14.74
C ILE A 252 15.99 -9.61 15.81
N ASP A 253 16.17 -9.21 17.06
CA ASP A 253 15.60 -9.84 18.24
C ASP A 253 15.33 -8.76 19.29
N THR A 254 14.08 -8.31 19.36
CA THR A 254 13.62 -7.35 20.36
C THR A 254 12.80 -8.00 21.47
N GLY A 255 12.72 -9.34 21.47
CA GLY A 255 11.86 -10.10 22.38
C GLY A 255 10.41 -10.16 21.92
N ILE A 256 9.84 -9.06 21.44
CA ILE A 256 8.49 -8.99 20.87
C ILE A 256 8.51 -9.26 19.37
N PHE A 257 9.57 -8.84 18.72
CA PHE A 257 9.74 -8.90 17.27
C PHE A 257 11.02 -9.67 16.95
N GLN A 258 10.87 -10.80 16.26
CA GLN A 258 11.97 -11.68 15.90
C GLN A 258 11.93 -12.02 14.42
N ALA A 259 13.09 -12.00 13.77
CA ALA A 259 13.24 -12.49 12.42
C ALA A 259 13.45 -14.00 12.40
N LYS A 260 12.75 -14.70 11.51
CA LYS A 260 12.91 -16.13 11.28
C LYS A 260 13.14 -16.41 9.80
N THR A 261 14.26 -17.05 9.49
CA THR A 261 14.53 -17.53 8.12
C THR A 261 13.89 -18.88 7.91
N LEU A 262 13.01 -18.99 6.93
CA LEU A 262 12.43 -20.25 6.50
C LEU A 262 13.16 -20.78 5.27
N GLN A 263 13.48 -22.06 5.27
CA GLN A 263 14.10 -22.72 4.15
C GLN A 263 13.02 -23.10 3.13
N THR A 264 13.11 -22.59 1.91
CA THR A 264 12.08 -22.79 0.87
C THR A 264 12.40 -23.93 -0.09
N TYR A 265 13.49 -24.65 0.13
CA TYR A 265 13.87 -25.83 -0.64
C TYR A 265 14.10 -27.04 0.27
N PHE A 266 13.87 -28.21 -0.26
CA PHE A 266 14.13 -29.50 0.39
C PHE A 266 14.74 -30.49 -0.60
N ARG A 267 15.40 -31.51 -0.09
CA ARG A 267 15.89 -32.62 -0.92
C ARG A 267 14.75 -33.58 -1.18
N ALA A 268 14.55 -33.93 -2.44
CA ALA A 268 13.45 -34.81 -2.86
C ALA A 268 13.65 -36.28 -2.39
N ASP A 269 14.87 -36.66 -2.01
CA ASP A 269 15.22 -37.95 -1.45
C ASP A 269 14.87 -38.08 0.06
N ASN A 270 14.66 -36.96 0.72
CA ASN A 270 14.14 -36.91 2.08
C ASN A 270 12.61 -36.91 2.04
N LYS A 271 11.99 -38.08 1.85
CA LYS A 271 10.54 -38.19 2.06
C LYS A 271 10.25 -37.98 3.56
N PRO A 272 9.20 -37.22 3.89
CA PRO A 272 8.75 -37.08 5.26
C PRO A 272 8.26 -38.39 5.83
#